data_61d00c470a326c5c9e14a0ffd5d54ec9
#
_entry.id   61d00c470a326c5c9e14a0ffd5d54ec9
#
_cell.length_a   1.000
_cell.length_b   1.000
_cell.length_c   1.000
_cell.angle_alpha   90.00
_cell.angle_beta   90.00
_cell.angle_gamma   90.00
#
_symmetry.space_group_name_H-M   'P 1'
#
loop_
_entity.id
_entity.type
_entity.pdbx_description
1 polymer ?
#
loop_
_entity_poly.entity_id
_entity_poly.type
_entity_poly.pdbx_seq_one_letter_code
_entity_poly.pdbx_strand_id
1 'polypeptide(L)'
;MNFEYFSLTDTGMVRENNEDSVLLDTENQIVILADGMGGYNAGEVASAMATTYVKTELGRWLSDGGHEASPRELRRAMEICTDNANRSIFNAANSQSHYAGMGTTLVMGVFQKARAMIGHVGDSRCYRLREGQFVQITRDHSLLQEQIDAGLISPEQAQFATHRNLVTRALGVEDTVLLEVNEFRIEDGDLYLFCSDGLNDMLSDDRIAALLVTAGTLEEKARALVGAANDCGGRDNISVILAQARSRPARRGLLSRVLGG
;
A
#
# COMPACT_ATOMS: atom_id res chain seq x y z
N MET A 1 3.67 7.35 -19.28
CA MET A 1 3.60 5.98 -18.85
C MET A 1 2.14 5.67 -18.53
N ASN A 2 1.63 4.48 -18.76
CA ASN A 2 0.29 4.07 -18.35
C ASN A 2 0.45 3.06 -17.21
N PHE A 3 -0.58 2.96 -16.35
CA PHE A 3 -0.60 1.94 -15.30
C PHE A 3 -1.81 1.04 -15.46
N GLU A 4 -1.61 -0.23 -15.21
CA GLU A 4 -2.67 -1.22 -15.01
C GLU A 4 -2.73 -1.52 -13.52
N TYR A 5 -3.94 -1.59 -12.96
CA TYR A 5 -4.15 -1.79 -11.54
C TYR A 5 -5.08 -2.97 -11.30
N PHE A 6 -4.85 -3.67 -10.21
CA PHE A 6 -5.79 -4.64 -9.67
C PHE A 6 -5.66 -4.67 -8.14
N SER A 7 -6.79 -4.79 -7.45
CA SER A 7 -6.83 -4.93 -6.00
C SER A 7 -7.71 -6.11 -5.60
N LEU A 8 -7.33 -6.77 -4.52
CA LEU A 8 -8.07 -7.86 -3.91
C LEU A 8 -7.91 -7.78 -2.40
N THR A 9 -9.00 -8.02 -1.68
CA THR A 9 -9.00 -8.18 -0.23
C THR A 9 -9.78 -9.45 0.12
N ASP A 10 -9.35 -10.14 1.17
CA ASP A 10 -9.92 -11.40 1.65
C ASP A 10 -9.88 -11.41 3.18
N THR A 11 -10.92 -11.94 3.80
CA THR A 11 -11.01 -12.02 5.27
C THR A 11 -9.97 -12.95 5.89
N GLY A 12 -9.36 -13.81 5.10
CA GLY A 12 -8.51 -14.89 5.59
C GLY A 12 -9.33 -16.08 6.08
N MET A 13 -8.66 -17.02 6.74
CA MET A 13 -9.26 -18.28 7.17
C MET A 13 -9.64 -18.30 8.66
N VAL A 14 -9.22 -17.29 9.44
CA VAL A 14 -9.35 -17.27 10.91
C VAL A 14 -10.22 -16.12 11.41
N ARG A 15 -10.15 -14.96 10.74
CA ARG A 15 -10.91 -13.77 11.14
C ARG A 15 -12.38 -13.90 10.71
N GLU A 16 -13.29 -13.33 11.47
CA GLU A 16 -14.72 -13.27 11.14
C GLU A 16 -15.05 -12.06 10.27
N ASN A 17 -14.32 -10.94 10.46
CA ASN A 17 -14.50 -9.68 9.76
C ASN A 17 -13.24 -9.31 8.99
N ASN A 18 -13.40 -8.48 7.98
CA ASN A 18 -12.30 -7.87 7.26
C ASN A 18 -12.17 -6.40 7.67
N GLU A 19 -11.09 -6.08 8.37
CA GLU A 19 -10.77 -4.73 8.84
C GLU A 19 -9.81 -4.00 7.89
N ASP A 20 -9.36 -4.66 6.81
CA ASP A 20 -8.59 -4.03 5.73
C ASP A 20 -9.48 -3.20 4.82
N SER A 21 -8.93 -2.13 4.28
CA SER A 21 -9.57 -1.30 3.25
C SER A 21 -8.61 -1.02 2.10
N VAL A 22 -9.07 -1.28 0.87
CA VAL A 22 -8.30 -1.01 -0.36
C VAL A 22 -9.10 -0.12 -1.30
N LEU A 23 -8.49 0.95 -1.81
CA LEU A 23 -9.09 1.85 -2.78
C LEU A 23 -8.14 2.16 -3.94
N LEU A 24 -8.71 2.26 -5.14
CA LEU A 24 -8.05 2.71 -6.35
C LEU A 24 -8.72 3.99 -6.86
N ASP A 25 -7.91 4.95 -7.24
CA ASP A 25 -8.32 6.09 -8.07
C ASP A 25 -7.48 6.05 -9.35
N THR A 26 -8.02 5.39 -10.37
CA THR A 26 -7.31 5.17 -11.64
C THR A 26 -7.19 6.45 -12.47
N GLU A 27 -8.06 7.43 -12.25
CA GLU A 27 -8.03 8.74 -12.94
C GLU A 27 -6.86 9.57 -12.42
N ASN A 28 -6.69 9.62 -11.10
CA ASN A 28 -5.61 10.34 -10.44
C ASN A 28 -4.36 9.47 -10.21
N GLN A 29 -4.42 8.18 -10.57
CA GLN A 29 -3.33 7.22 -10.42
C GLN A 29 -2.89 7.07 -8.96
N ILE A 30 -3.87 6.94 -8.05
CA ILE A 30 -3.65 6.73 -6.63
C ILE A 30 -4.03 5.29 -6.27
N VAL A 31 -3.21 4.64 -5.45
CA VAL A 31 -3.52 3.38 -4.77
C VAL A 31 -3.42 3.61 -3.27
N ILE A 32 -4.35 3.01 -2.50
CA ILE A 32 -4.42 3.20 -1.05
C ILE A 32 -4.82 1.88 -0.41
N LEU A 33 -4.07 1.47 0.60
CA LEU A 33 -4.38 0.32 1.44
C LEU A 33 -4.21 0.73 2.90
N ALA A 34 -5.12 0.29 3.73
CA ALA A 34 -5.11 0.51 5.16
C ALA A 34 -5.56 -0.77 5.87
N ASP A 35 -4.82 -1.17 6.89
CA ASP A 35 -5.08 -2.32 7.75
C ASP A 35 -5.59 -1.79 9.08
N GLY A 36 -6.82 -2.13 9.39
CA GLY A 36 -7.55 -1.60 10.53
C GLY A 36 -7.30 -2.42 11.79
N MET A 37 -7.13 -1.74 12.92
CA MET A 37 -6.98 -2.36 14.23
C MET A 37 -7.94 -1.73 15.23
N GLY A 38 -8.49 -2.58 16.12
CA GLY A 38 -9.41 -2.12 17.18
C GLY A 38 -10.32 -3.24 17.68
N GLY A 39 -11.12 -2.96 18.73
CA GLY A 39 -12.14 -3.88 19.20
C GLY A 39 -13.50 -3.64 18.53
N TYR A 40 -14.36 -4.67 18.47
CA TYR A 40 -15.76 -4.57 17.99
C TYR A 40 -15.95 -3.87 16.63
N ASN A 41 -15.25 -4.28 15.59
CA ASN A 41 -15.31 -3.71 14.22
C ASN A 41 -14.82 -2.25 14.11
N ALA A 42 -14.12 -1.74 15.12
CA ALA A 42 -13.61 -0.38 15.08
C ALA A 42 -12.44 -0.22 14.10
N GLY A 43 -11.68 -1.28 13.84
CA GLY A 43 -10.62 -1.33 12.82
C GLY A 43 -11.16 -1.11 11.40
N GLU A 44 -12.27 -1.78 11.03
CA GLU A 44 -12.94 -1.58 9.74
C GLU A 44 -13.35 -0.12 9.51
N VAL A 45 -13.84 0.56 10.56
CA VAL A 45 -14.20 1.97 10.47
C VAL A 45 -12.96 2.85 10.28
N ALA A 46 -11.88 2.59 11.02
CA ALA A 46 -10.65 3.36 10.92
C ALA A 46 -10.01 3.24 9.52
N SER A 47 -9.88 2.02 8.99
CA SER A 47 -9.28 1.77 7.67
C SER A 47 -10.13 2.37 6.53
N ALA A 48 -11.47 2.24 6.62
CA ALA A 48 -12.39 2.84 5.66
C ALA A 48 -12.34 4.37 5.70
N MET A 49 -12.26 4.99 6.89
CA MET A 49 -12.08 6.44 7.04
C MET A 49 -10.77 6.91 6.42
N ALA A 50 -9.66 6.24 6.68
CA ALA A 50 -8.34 6.59 6.15
C ALA A 50 -8.34 6.55 4.61
N THR A 51 -8.75 5.43 4.03
CA THR A 51 -8.71 5.23 2.57
C THR A 51 -9.66 6.18 1.85
N THR A 52 -10.88 6.37 2.36
CA THR A 52 -11.88 7.27 1.77
C THR A 52 -11.44 8.73 1.84
N TYR A 53 -10.89 9.16 2.98
CA TYR A 53 -10.42 10.52 3.17
C TYR A 53 -9.27 10.84 2.20
N VAL A 54 -8.25 9.99 2.17
CA VAL A 54 -7.10 10.17 1.29
C VAL A 54 -7.53 10.19 -0.18
N LYS A 55 -8.36 9.24 -0.62
CA LYS A 55 -8.88 9.21 -1.99
C LYS A 55 -9.61 10.51 -2.34
N THR A 56 -10.47 10.99 -1.46
CA THR A 56 -11.30 12.17 -1.73
C THR A 56 -10.48 13.45 -1.79
N GLU A 57 -9.65 13.71 -0.77
CA GLU A 57 -8.93 14.98 -0.65
C GLU A 57 -7.71 15.04 -1.57
N LEU A 58 -6.91 13.96 -1.61
CA LEU A 58 -5.75 13.91 -2.49
C LEU A 58 -6.16 13.82 -3.97
N GLY A 59 -7.20 13.04 -4.27
CA GLY A 59 -7.76 12.95 -5.62
C GLY A 59 -8.30 14.29 -6.11
N ARG A 60 -9.04 15.03 -5.28
CA ARG A 60 -9.49 16.38 -5.59
C ARG A 60 -8.31 17.32 -5.86
N TRP A 61 -7.32 17.35 -4.99
CA TRP A 61 -6.14 18.19 -5.14
C TRP A 61 -5.38 17.88 -6.45
N LEU A 62 -5.22 16.59 -6.80
CA LEU A 62 -4.60 16.18 -8.04
C LEU A 62 -5.43 16.63 -9.26
N SER A 63 -6.73 16.46 -9.24
CA SER A 63 -7.64 16.87 -10.31
C SER A 63 -7.64 18.39 -10.52
N ASP A 64 -7.50 19.19 -9.45
CA ASP A 64 -7.45 20.65 -9.47
C ASP A 64 -6.07 21.22 -9.93
N GLY A 65 -5.21 20.40 -10.53
CA GLY A 65 -3.92 20.81 -11.09
C GLY A 65 -2.69 20.18 -10.45
N GLY A 66 -2.87 19.37 -9.39
CA GLY A 66 -1.76 18.69 -8.69
C GLY A 66 -0.97 17.70 -9.55
N HIS A 67 -1.51 17.28 -10.72
CA HIS A 67 -0.77 16.42 -11.67
C HIS A 67 0.50 17.07 -12.24
N GLU A 68 0.58 18.39 -12.24
CA GLU A 68 1.77 19.14 -12.69
C GLU A 68 2.67 19.55 -11.52
N ALA A 69 2.28 19.25 -10.29
CA ALA A 69 2.99 19.63 -9.09
C ALA A 69 4.41 19.02 -9.03
N SER A 70 5.29 19.74 -8.36
CA SER A 70 6.62 19.23 -8.04
C SER A 70 6.56 18.09 -7.02
N PRO A 71 7.60 17.24 -6.90
CA PRO A 71 7.65 16.20 -5.88
C PRO A 71 7.47 16.74 -4.46
N ARG A 72 7.98 17.94 -4.19
CA ARG A 72 7.84 18.59 -2.88
C ARG A 72 6.41 18.99 -2.57
N GLU A 73 5.69 19.52 -3.55
CA GLU A 73 4.28 19.89 -3.39
C GLU A 73 3.41 18.65 -3.23
N LEU A 74 3.64 17.59 -4.02
CA LEU A 74 2.93 16.33 -3.87
C LEU A 74 3.20 15.69 -2.51
N ARG A 75 4.46 15.63 -2.04
CA ARG A 75 4.80 15.17 -0.69
C ARG A 75 4.00 15.93 0.35
N ARG A 76 3.97 17.26 0.25
CA ARG A 76 3.26 18.09 1.21
C ARG A 76 1.75 17.86 1.19
N ALA A 77 1.16 17.64 0.01
CA ALA A 77 -0.25 17.28 -0.13
C ALA A 77 -0.55 15.93 0.53
N MET A 78 0.29 14.92 0.31
CA MET A 78 0.17 13.60 0.95
C MET A 78 0.25 13.71 2.48
N GLU A 79 1.23 14.46 3.01
CA GLU A 79 1.39 14.70 4.46
C GLU A 79 0.16 15.38 5.07
N ILE A 80 -0.37 16.43 4.43
CA ILE A 80 -1.56 17.16 4.90
C ILE A 80 -2.79 16.24 4.87
N CYS A 81 -2.99 15.49 3.79
CA CYS A 81 -4.12 14.57 3.69
C CYS A 81 -4.06 13.50 4.78
N THR A 82 -2.88 12.95 5.05
CA THR A 82 -2.69 11.95 6.10
C THR A 82 -2.91 12.51 7.51
N ASP A 83 -2.38 13.69 7.81
CA ASP A 83 -2.59 14.35 9.12
C ASP A 83 -4.08 14.64 9.36
N ASN A 84 -4.80 15.11 8.35
CA ASN A 84 -6.24 15.36 8.46
C ASN A 84 -7.05 14.06 8.60
N ALA A 85 -6.69 12.99 7.88
CA ALA A 85 -7.29 11.67 8.06
C ALA A 85 -7.07 11.15 9.48
N ASN A 86 -5.82 11.26 9.98
CA ASN A 86 -5.47 10.90 11.34
C ASN A 86 -6.32 11.63 12.38
N ARG A 87 -6.43 12.96 12.28
CA ARG A 87 -7.26 13.75 13.20
C ARG A 87 -8.73 13.34 13.17
N SER A 88 -9.24 13.01 11.99
CA SER A 88 -10.63 12.56 11.86
C SER A 88 -10.87 11.24 12.59
N ILE A 89 -9.96 10.27 12.44
CA ILE A 89 -10.02 8.97 13.12
C ILE A 89 -9.81 9.16 14.64
N PHE A 90 -8.79 9.90 15.05
CA PHE A 90 -8.49 10.19 16.45
C PHE A 90 -9.67 10.85 17.18
N ASN A 91 -10.31 11.85 16.54
CA ASN A 91 -11.48 12.52 17.11
C ASN A 91 -12.68 11.58 17.23
N ALA A 92 -12.92 10.72 16.23
CA ALA A 92 -13.97 9.72 16.30
C ALA A 92 -13.73 8.69 17.41
N ALA A 93 -12.48 8.20 17.54
CA ALA A 93 -12.07 7.27 18.60
C ALA A 93 -12.26 7.86 20.00
N ASN A 94 -12.02 9.16 20.18
CA ASN A 94 -12.16 9.82 21.48
C ASN A 94 -13.57 10.34 21.79
N SER A 95 -14.42 10.51 20.79
CA SER A 95 -15.80 11.03 20.97
C SER A 95 -16.85 9.94 21.09
N GLN A 96 -16.58 8.73 20.66
CA GLN A 96 -17.53 7.62 20.60
C GLN A 96 -16.93 6.37 21.27
N SER A 97 -17.52 5.93 22.36
CA SER A 97 -16.98 4.83 23.19
C SER A 97 -16.82 3.49 22.42
N HIS A 98 -17.66 3.23 21.42
CA HIS A 98 -17.57 2.02 20.58
C HIS A 98 -16.44 2.07 19.55
N TYR A 99 -15.84 3.23 19.32
CA TYR A 99 -14.64 3.40 18.50
C TYR A 99 -13.36 3.61 19.32
N ALA A 100 -13.46 3.49 20.64
CA ALA A 100 -12.32 3.70 21.54
C ALA A 100 -11.16 2.75 21.19
N GLY A 101 -9.98 3.33 20.94
CA GLY A 101 -8.77 2.60 20.60
C GLY A 101 -8.69 2.10 19.16
N MET A 102 -9.59 2.55 18.27
CA MET A 102 -9.44 2.25 16.85
C MET A 102 -8.23 2.96 16.25
N GLY A 103 -7.58 2.30 15.33
CA GLY A 103 -6.50 2.85 14.53
C GLY A 103 -6.36 2.09 13.23
N THR A 104 -5.45 2.52 12.38
CA THR A 104 -5.17 1.84 11.13
C THR A 104 -3.77 2.16 10.62
N THR A 105 -3.17 1.22 9.91
CA THR A 105 -2.02 1.51 9.05
C THR A 105 -2.45 2.33 7.84
N LEU A 106 -1.50 2.80 7.08
CA LEU A 106 -1.73 3.40 5.77
C LEU A 106 -0.52 3.13 4.89
N VAL A 107 -0.72 2.60 3.70
CA VAL A 107 0.26 2.62 2.62
C VAL A 107 -0.41 3.12 1.35
N MET A 108 0.19 4.13 0.70
CA MET A 108 -0.35 4.71 -0.53
C MET A 108 0.71 4.97 -1.57
N GLY A 109 0.30 4.95 -2.83
CA GLY A 109 1.14 5.29 -3.98
C GLY A 109 0.46 6.30 -4.89
N VAL A 110 1.21 7.32 -5.33
CA VAL A 110 0.79 8.26 -6.39
C VAL A 110 1.77 8.14 -7.54
N PHE A 111 1.24 7.78 -8.72
CA PHE A 111 2.05 7.53 -9.91
C PHE A 111 1.92 8.68 -10.91
N GLN A 112 2.96 9.49 -11.05
CA GLN A 112 2.94 10.65 -11.96
C GLN A 112 4.11 10.61 -12.94
N LYS A 113 3.82 10.71 -14.24
CA LYS A 113 4.84 10.76 -15.30
C LYS A 113 5.78 9.54 -15.21
N ALA A 114 6.98 9.72 -14.68
CA ALA A 114 7.99 8.68 -14.49
C ALA A 114 8.41 8.53 -13.02
N ARG A 115 7.52 8.89 -12.08
CA ARG A 115 7.77 8.90 -10.63
C ARG A 115 6.64 8.24 -9.87
N ALA A 116 6.99 7.42 -8.87
CA ALA A 116 6.11 6.92 -7.85
C ALA A 116 6.45 7.63 -6.52
N MET A 117 5.47 8.27 -5.93
CA MET A 117 5.56 8.77 -4.55
C MET A 117 4.85 7.77 -3.66
N ILE A 118 5.60 7.13 -2.78
CA ILE A 118 5.09 6.10 -1.86
C ILE A 118 5.10 6.68 -0.46
N GLY A 119 3.93 6.71 0.17
CA GLY A 119 3.75 7.15 1.55
C GLY A 119 3.25 6.03 2.43
N HIS A 120 3.75 5.92 3.69
CA HIS A 120 3.23 4.92 4.61
C HIS A 120 3.31 5.35 6.07
N VAL A 121 2.44 4.74 6.87
CA VAL A 121 2.41 4.72 8.34
C VAL A 121 2.01 3.32 8.77
N GLY A 122 2.79 2.67 9.61
CA GLY A 122 2.56 1.29 10.06
C GLY A 122 3.46 0.28 9.36
N ASP A 123 3.02 -0.96 9.32
CA ASP A 123 3.74 -2.14 8.81
C ASP A 123 3.10 -2.77 7.57
N SER A 124 2.03 -2.18 7.04
CA SER A 124 1.60 -2.45 5.67
C SER A 124 2.67 -2.01 4.69
N ARG A 125 2.98 -2.85 3.70
CA ARG A 125 4.20 -2.72 2.90
C ARG A 125 3.93 -2.33 1.45
N CYS A 126 4.93 -1.71 0.84
CA CYS A 126 5.06 -1.60 -0.60
C CYS A 126 6.37 -2.26 -1.07
N TYR A 127 6.25 -3.10 -2.09
CA TYR A 127 7.37 -3.75 -2.77
C TYR A 127 7.42 -3.31 -4.23
N ARG A 128 8.61 -3.41 -4.83
CA ARG A 128 8.81 -3.24 -6.27
C ARG A 128 9.50 -4.46 -6.85
N LEU A 129 8.91 -5.03 -7.91
CA LEU A 129 9.54 -6.02 -8.78
C LEU A 129 10.00 -5.33 -10.05
N ARG A 130 11.32 -5.32 -10.31
CA ARG A 130 11.98 -4.78 -11.50
C ARG A 130 13.03 -5.76 -11.99
N GLU A 131 12.97 -6.17 -13.26
CA GLU A 131 13.97 -7.07 -13.87
C GLU A 131 14.26 -8.33 -13.04
N GLY A 132 13.24 -8.89 -12.41
CA GLY A 132 13.35 -10.05 -11.53
C GLY A 132 13.83 -9.77 -10.11
N GLN A 133 14.21 -8.54 -9.80
CA GLN A 133 14.56 -8.13 -8.43
C GLN A 133 13.31 -7.66 -7.68
N PHE A 134 12.98 -8.35 -6.59
CA PHE A 134 11.89 -8.02 -5.68
C PHE A 134 12.45 -7.37 -4.43
N VAL A 135 12.03 -6.14 -4.14
CA VAL A 135 12.59 -5.33 -3.05
C VAL A 135 11.46 -4.64 -2.30
N GLN A 136 11.42 -4.77 -0.98
CA GLN A 136 10.59 -3.94 -0.12
C GLN A 136 11.11 -2.50 -0.17
N ILE A 137 10.22 -1.54 -0.47
CA ILE A 137 10.57 -0.11 -0.62
C ILE A 137 9.99 0.79 0.48
N THR A 138 9.14 0.24 1.34
CA THR A 138 8.75 0.83 2.63
C THR A 138 9.58 0.21 3.76
N ARG A 139 9.61 0.85 4.90
CA ARG A 139 10.25 0.32 6.12
C ARG A 139 9.22 0.28 7.23
N ASP A 140 8.98 -0.90 7.80
CA ASP A 140 7.92 -1.09 8.77
C ASP A 140 8.09 -0.21 10.01
N HIS A 141 7.03 0.47 10.43
CA HIS A 141 6.97 1.12 11.73
C HIS A 141 6.52 0.10 12.77
N SER A 142 7.41 -0.83 13.11
CA SER A 142 7.18 -1.91 14.08
C SER A 142 8.32 -1.99 15.08
N LEU A 143 8.01 -2.49 16.29
CA LEU A 143 9.03 -2.70 17.32
C LEU A 143 10.14 -3.63 16.83
N LEU A 144 9.78 -4.64 16.05
CA LEU A 144 10.73 -5.58 15.45
C LEU A 144 11.74 -4.86 14.55
N GLN A 145 11.24 -3.99 13.66
CA GLN A 145 12.10 -3.22 12.76
C GLN A 145 12.99 -2.25 13.53
N GLU A 146 12.47 -1.59 14.56
CA GLU A 146 13.26 -0.70 15.42
C GLU A 146 14.40 -1.45 16.14
N GLN A 147 14.15 -2.69 16.57
CA GLN A 147 15.20 -3.54 17.19
C GLN A 147 16.27 -3.96 16.20
N ILE A 148 15.90 -4.27 14.96
CA ILE A 148 16.86 -4.56 13.87
C ILE A 148 17.72 -3.33 13.60
N ASP A 149 17.11 -2.16 13.49
CA ASP A 149 17.78 -0.89 13.21
C ASP A 149 18.75 -0.45 14.30
N ALA A 150 18.39 -0.74 15.54
CA ALA A 150 19.25 -0.51 16.69
C ALA A 150 20.38 -1.57 16.83
N GLY A 151 20.40 -2.59 15.97
CA GLY A 151 21.36 -3.71 16.04
C GLY A 151 21.16 -4.62 17.25
N LEU A 152 19.97 -4.59 17.87
CA LEU A 152 19.63 -5.42 19.04
C LEU A 152 19.35 -6.86 18.64
N ILE A 153 18.82 -7.08 17.44
CA ILE A 153 18.58 -8.39 16.85
C ILE A 153 19.02 -8.37 15.37
N SER A 154 19.45 -9.52 14.86
CA SER A 154 19.73 -9.65 13.42
C SER A 154 18.45 -9.92 12.62
N PRO A 155 18.42 -9.65 11.30
CA PRO A 155 17.28 -10.00 10.44
C PRO A 155 16.93 -11.51 10.50
N GLU A 156 17.92 -12.38 10.67
CA GLU A 156 17.70 -13.83 10.82
C GLU A 156 17.02 -14.16 12.15
N GLN A 157 17.39 -13.49 13.24
CA GLN A 157 16.74 -13.65 14.55
C GLN A 157 15.32 -13.11 14.57
N ALA A 158 15.07 -12.06 13.80
CA ALA A 158 13.74 -11.45 13.67
C ALA A 158 12.68 -12.42 13.14
N GLN A 159 13.07 -13.40 12.31
CA GLN A 159 12.17 -14.43 11.78
C GLN A 159 11.56 -15.31 12.88
N PHE A 160 12.16 -15.38 14.07
CA PHE A 160 11.74 -16.18 15.20
C PHE A 160 11.18 -15.33 16.36
N ALA A 161 11.05 -14.02 16.18
CA ALA A 161 10.54 -13.13 17.22
C ALA A 161 9.05 -13.39 17.49
N THR A 162 8.65 -13.38 18.77
CA THR A 162 7.28 -13.66 19.22
C THR A 162 6.33 -12.47 19.10
N HIS A 163 6.85 -11.24 18.93
CA HIS A 163 6.07 -10.00 18.87
C HIS A 163 6.33 -9.25 17.55
N ARG A 164 6.04 -9.91 16.42
CA ARG A 164 6.30 -9.36 15.09
C ARG A 164 5.38 -8.19 14.76
N ASN A 165 4.12 -8.28 15.17
CA ASN A 165 3.02 -7.39 14.74
C ASN A 165 2.78 -6.25 15.74
N LEU A 166 3.82 -5.78 16.45
CA LEU A 166 3.71 -4.63 17.33
C LEU A 166 4.02 -3.36 16.53
N VAL A 167 2.97 -2.77 16.00
CA VAL A 167 3.05 -1.50 15.24
C VAL A 167 3.39 -0.37 16.21
N THR A 168 4.38 0.45 15.85
CA THR A 168 4.82 1.61 16.65
C THR A 168 4.23 2.94 16.18
N ARG A 169 3.62 2.96 14.98
CA ARG A 169 2.93 4.15 14.43
C ARG A 169 1.69 3.73 13.65
N ALA A 170 0.57 4.38 13.94
CA ALA A 170 -0.69 4.16 13.25
C ALA A 170 -1.54 5.43 13.23
N LEU A 171 -2.45 5.56 12.28
CA LEU A 171 -3.44 6.62 12.26
C LEU A 171 -4.49 6.39 13.36
N GLY A 172 -4.94 7.47 13.97
CA GLY A 172 -6.02 7.45 14.96
C GLY A 172 -5.59 7.15 16.40
N VAL A 173 -4.33 6.76 16.64
CA VAL A 173 -3.80 6.43 17.97
C VAL A 173 -3.30 7.68 18.70
N GLU A 174 -2.63 8.57 18.01
CA GLU A 174 -2.13 9.83 18.54
C GLU A 174 -2.74 11.01 17.78
N ASP A 175 -2.74 12.22 18.36
CA ASP A 175 -3.30 13.41 17.75
C ASP A 175 -2.53 13.90 16.52
N THR A 176 -1.28 13.49 16.38
CA THR A 176 -0.42 13.77 15.22
C THR A 176 0.24 12.49 14.72
N VAL A 177 0.48 12.44 13.41
CA VAL A 177 1.17 11.31 12.77
C VAL A 177 2.17 11.82 11.74
N LEU A 178 3.31 11.18 11.64
CA LEU A 178 4.31 11.48 10.63
C LEU A 178 4.22 10.45 9.50
N LEU A 179 3.79 10.90 8.32
CA LEU A 179 3.84 10.11 7.09
C LEU A 179 5.28 10.02 6.58
N GLU A 180 5.80 8.82 6.42
CA GLU A 180 7.05 8.62 5.69
C GLU A 180 6.75 8.61 4.19
N VAL A 181 7.40 9.49 3.41
CA VAL A 181 7.20 9.59 1.96
C VAL A 181 8.53 9.46 1.24
N ASN A 182 8.59 8.53 0.27
CA ASN A 182 9.76 8.31 -0.56
C ASN A 182 9.41 8.43 -2.06
N GLU A 183 10.34 9.00 -2.84
CA GLU A 183 10.21 9.14 -4.30
C GLU A 183 11.04 8.06 -5.00
N PHE A 184 10.43 7.39 -5.98
CA PHE A 184 11.09 6.39 -6.80
C PHE A 184 10.89 6.70 -8.30
N ARG A 185 11.95 6.51 -9.08
CA ARG A 185 11.85 6.54 -10.53
C ARG A 185 11.17 5.27 -11.02
N ILE A 186 10.19 5.42 -11.92
CA ILE A 186 9.49 4.32 -12.56
C ILE A 186 10.18 3.96 -13.87
N GLU A 187 10.29 2.67 -14.13
CA GLU A 187 10.74 2.10 -15.40
C GLU A 187 9.64 1.24 -16.03
N ASP A 188 9.76 1.02 -17.33
CA ASP A 188 8.79 0.18 -18.05
C ASP A 188 8.84 -1.26 -17.53
N GLY A 189 7.68 -1.83 -17.25
CA GLY A 189 7.58 -3.17 -16.69
C GLY A 189 7.67 -3.25 -15.16
N ASP A 190 7.95 -2.15 -14.46
CA ASP A 190 7.88 -2.15 -12.98
C ASP A 190 6.53 -2.65 -12.49
N LEU A 191 6.55 -3.57 -11.55
CA LEU A 191 5.37 -4.01 -10.82
C LEU A 191 5.52 -3.63 -9.35
N TYR A 192 4.58 -2.84 -8.86
CA TYR A 192 4.46 -2.49 -7.45
C TYR A 192 3.41 -3.37 -6.79
N LEU A 193 3.72 -3.91 -5.63
CA LEU A 193 2.79 -4.63 -4.75
C LEU A 193 2.64 -3.82 -3.46
N PHE A 194 1.41 -3.49 -3.10
CA PHE A 194 1.04 -2.99 -1.78
C PHE A 194 0.26 -4.10 -1.07
N CYS A 195 0.55 -4.33 0.20
CA CYS A 195 -0.13 -5.38 0.96
C CYS A 195 -0.24 -5.05 2.46
N SER A 196 -1.27 -5.60 3.10
CA SER A 196 -1.34 -5.72 4.56
C SER A 196 -0.41 -6.83 5.07
N ASP A 197 -0.18 -6.89 6.37
CA ASP A 197 0.71 -7.87 7.02
C ASP A 197 0.23 -9.31 6.84
N GLY A 198 -1.09 -9.54 6.70
CA GLY A 198 -1.64 -10.87 6.42
C GLY A 198 -1.09 -11.56 5.16
N LEU A 199 -0.47 -10.83 4.23
CA LEU A 199 0.26 -11.45 3.12
C LEU A 199 1.67 -11.86 3.56
N ASN A 200 2.48 -10.92 4.06
CA ASN A 200 3.90 -11.15 4.34
C ASN A 200 4.16 -11.92 5.64
N ASP A 201 3.19 -12.03 6.51
CA ASP A 201 3.23 -12.94 7.66
C ASP A 201 3.02 -14.40 7.26
N MET A 202 2.30 -14.64 6.17
CA MET A 202 2.05 -15.99 5.65
C MET A 202 3.06 -16.42 4.59
N LEU A 203 3.59 -15.49 3.79
CA LEU A 203 4.49 -15.78 2.68
C LEU A 203 5.82 -15.06 2.84
N SER A 204 6.92 -15.77 2.61
CA SER A 204 8.24 -15.13 2.49
C SER A 204 8.34 -14.27 1.23
N ASP A 205 9.23 -13.28 1.24
CA ASP A 205 9.50 -12.41 0.08
C ASP A 205 9.87 -13.23 -1.17
N ASP A 206 10.65 -14.30 -1.03
CA ASP A 206 10.98 -15.22 -2.14
C ASP A 206 9.73 -15.89 -2.73
N ARG A 207 8.78 -16.27 -1.88
CA ARG A 207 7.53 -16.89 -2.32
C ARG A 207 6.63 -15.88 -3.04
N ILE A 208 6.52 -14.67 -2.51
CA ILE A 208 5.78 -13.56 -3.13
C ILE A 208 6.40 -13.25 -4.50
N ALA A 209 7.73 -13.09 -4.57
CA ALA A 209 8.44 -12.84 -5.81
C ALA A 209 8.18 -13.93 -6.86
N ALA A 210 8.27 -15.20 -6.45
CA ALA A 210 8.03 -16.34 -7.35
C ALA A 210 6.62 -16.31 -7.96
N LEU A 211 5.61 -15.93 -7.19
CA LEU A 211 4.23 -15.79 -7.69
C LEU A 211 4.09 -14.60 -8.65
N LEU A 212 4.74 -13.48 -8.37
CA LEU A 212 4.66 -12.27 -9.18
C LEU A 212 5.37 -12.40 -10.54
N VAL A 213 6.44 -13.17 -10.65
CA VAL A 213 7.17 -13.36 -11.93
C VAL A 213 6.45 -14.33 -12.89
N THR A 214 5.45 -15.09 -12.43
CA THR A 214 4.68 -15.98 -13.30
C THR A 214 3.98 -15.18 -14.41
N ALA A 215 3.81 -15.83 -15.58
CA ALA A 215 2.99 -15.23 -16.64
C ALA A 215 1.52 -15.17 -16.20
N GLY A 216 0.82 -14.09 -16.59
CA GLY A 216 -0.59 -13.93 -16.28
C GLY A 216 -0.98 -12.45 -16.07
N THR A 217 -2.28 -12.22 -15.89
CA THR A 217 -2.87 -10.93 -15.60
C THR A 217 -2.59 -10.50 -14.14
N LEU A 218 -2.77 -9.23 -13.82
CA LEU A 218 -2.67 -8.75 -12.43
C LEU A 218 -3.71 -9.44 -11.53
N GLU A 219 -4.90 -9.73 -12.06
CA GLU A 219 -5.93 -10.46 -11.33
C GLU A 219 -5.46 -11.87 -10.95
N GLU A 220 -4.92 -12.64 -11.91
CA GLU A 220 -4.40 -13.99 -11.65
C GLU A 220 -3.29 -13.98 -10.60
N LYS A 221 -2.37 -13.00 -10.68
CA LYS A 221 -1.29 -12.82 -9.70
C LYS A 221 -1.84 -12.49 -8.30
N ALA A 222 -2.78 -11.55 -8.20
CA ALA A 222 -3.39 -11.18 -6.93
C ALA A 222 -4.14 -12.37 -6.29
N ARG A 223 -4.91 -13.12 -7.08
CA ARG A 223 -5.59 -14.34 -6.61
C ARG A 223 -4.60 -15.41 -6.17
N ALA A 224 -3.48 -15.58 -6.88
CA ALA A 224 -2.43 -16.52 -6.50
C ALA A 224 -1.75 -16.15 -5.19
N LEU A 225 -1.50 -14.84 -4.95
CA LEU A 225 -0.94 -14.35 -3.69
C LEU A 225 -1.88 -14.61 -2.51
N VAL A 226 -3.14 -14.16 -2.61
CA VAL A 226 -4.15 -14.34 -1.56
C VAL A 226 -4.43 -15.83 -1.32
N GLY A 227 -4.58 -16.62 -2.38
CA GLY A 227 -4.77 -18.07 -2.26
C GLY A 227 -3.61 -18.75 -1.55
N ALA A 228 -2.37 -18.43 -1.91
CA ALA A 228 -1.18 -18.99 -1.26
C ALA A 228 -1.06 -18.60 0.22
N ALA A 229 -1.45 -17.37 0.59
CA ALA A 229 -1.46 -16.93 1.99
C ALA A 229 -2.55 -17.67 2.79
N ASN A 230 -3.74 -17.87 2.21
CA ASN A 230 -4.80 -18.68 2.79
C ASN A 230 -4.39 -20.14 2.96
N ASP A 231 -3.72 -20.73 1.98
CA ASP A 231 -3.18 -22.10 2.05
C ASP A 231 -2.12 -22.26 3.16
N CYS A 232 -1.41 -21.17 3.51
CA CYS A 232 -0.48 -21.12 4.64
C CYS A 232 -1.15 -20.86 6.00
N GLY A 233 -2.49 -20.75 6.01
CA GLY A 233 -3.29 -20.64 7.22
C GLY A 233 -4.17 -19.40 7.31
N GLY A 234 -3.94 -18.34 6.50
CA GLY A 234 -4.78 -17.16 6.40
C GLY A 234 -5.16 -16.58 7.77
N ARG A 235 -4.16 -16.30 8.61
CA ARG A 235 -4.39 -15.97 10.03
C ARG A 235 -4.99 -14.59 10.25
N ASP A 236 -4.83 -13.71 9.25
CA ASP A 236 -5.33 -12.35 9.26
C ASP A 236 -6.03 -12.00 7.95
N ASN A 237 -6.59 -10.79 7.86
CA ASN A 237 -7.09 -10.21 6.62
C ASN A 237 -5.94 -10.06 5.62
N ILE A 238 -6.17 -10.38 4.37
CA ILE A 238 -5.14 -10.39 3.33
C ILE A 238 -5.57 -9.43 2.23
N SER A 239 -4.86 -8.32 2.13
CA SER A 239 -5.14 -7.31 1.10
C SER A 239 -3.93 -7.06 0.23
N VAL A 240 -4.16 -6.97 -1.07
CA VAL A 240 -3.13 -6.70 -2.07
C VAL A 240 -3.61 -5.69 -3.11
N ILE A 241 -2.71 -4.79 -3.52
CA ILE A 241 -2.89 -3.95 -4.71
C ILE A 241 -1.66 -4.16 -5.60
N LEU A 242 -1.91 -4.46 -6.87
CA LEU A 242 -0.89 -4.54 -7.90
C LEU A 242 -1.01 -3.33 -8.83
N ALA A 243 0.11 -2.65 -9.08
CA ALA A 243 0.21 -1.53 -10.00
C ALA A 243 1.37 -1.76 -10.98
N GLN A 244 1.09 -2.01 -12.25
CA GLN A 244 2.10 -2.28 -13.26
C GLN A 244 2.28 -1.11 -14.21
N ALA A 245 3.52 -0.64 -14.32
CA ALA A 245 3.93 0.37 -15.29
C ALA A 245 4.04 -0.23 -16.69
N ARG A 246 3.43 0.43 -17.69
CA ARG A 246 3.53 0.05 -19.10
C ARG A 246 3.85 1.26 -19.94
N SER A 247 4.85 1.14 -20.80
CA SER A 247 5.11 2.13 -21.83
C SER A 247 3.90 2.27 -22.76
N ARG A 248 3.57 3.50 -23.14
CA ARG A 248 2.62 3.69 -24.24
C ARG A 248 3.25 3.07 -25.49
N PRO A 249 2.53 2.18 -26.20
CA PRO A 249 3.03 1.73 -27.49
C PRO A 249 3.32 2.96 -28.34
N ALA A 250 4.54 3.05 -28.88
CA ALA A 250 4.90 4.13 -29.79
C ALA A 250 3.83 4.20 -30.89
N ARG A 251 3.15 5.34 -31.03
CA ARG A 251 2.26 5.56 -32.17
C ARG A 251 3.11 5.34 -33.40
N ARG A 252 2.96 4.21 -34.07
CA ARG A 252 3.52 3.99 -35.42
C ARG A 252 2.99 5.13 -36.27
N GLY A 253 3.86 6.07 -36.61
CA GLY A 253 3.51 7.22 -37.41
C GLY A 253 2.93 6.74 -38.73
N LEU A 254 1.81 7.31 -39.13
CA LEU A 254 1.12 7.12 -40.43
C LEU A 254 2.00 7.45 -41.64
N LEU A 255 3.25 7.85 -41.44
CA LEU A 255 4.20 8.25 -42.52
C LEU A 255 4.86 7.07 -43.25
N SER A 256 4.73 5.82 -42.80
CA SER A 256 5.31 4.67 -43.52
C SER A 256 4.41 4.11 -44.63
N ARG A 257 3.21 4.68 -44.85
CA ARG A 257 2.29 4.24 -45.91
C ARG A 257 2.33 5.09 -47.17
N VAL A 258 3.13 6.16 -47.21
CA VAL A 258 3.16 7.11 -48.37
C VAL A 258 4.42 6.97 -49.24
N LEU A 259 5.42 6.17 -48.83
CA LEU A 259 6.69 6.00 -49.58
C LEU A 259 6.90 4.57 -50.10
N GLY A 260 5.84 3.80 -50.33
CA GLY A 260 5.88 2.49 -50.96
C GLY A 260 4.86 2.42 -52.11
N GLY A 261 5.06 3.26 -53.09
CA GLY A 261 4.36 3.20 -54.36
C GLY A 261 5.39 3.33 -55.49
#